data_424608617798cceb15cfd7194cf534a7
#
_entry.id   424608617798cceb15cfd7194cf534a7
#
_cell.length_a   1.000
_cell.length_b   1.000
_cell.length_c   1.000
_cell.angle_alpha   90.00
_cell.angle_beta   90.00
_cell.angle_gamma   90.00
#
_symmetry.space_group_name_H-M   'P 1'
#
loop_
_entity.id
_entity.type
_entity.pdbx_description
1 polymer ?
#
loop_
_entity_poly.entity_id
_entity_poly.type
_entity_poly.pdbx_seq_one_letter_code
_entity_poly.pdbx_strand_id
1 'polypeptide(L)'
;LVAAALPVSYAEFLPYCDTYTETIVENWAHCDGFCASLKKRIKGHEAEFFEHIKRYLASENPWAVRVGLILMLNYYLTPAYLPAVLERTDAVQSEQYYVRMGQAWLLATAWAKDRDTCRAYLSHHHLDAWVFRKFIQKACESYRVSAEDKAYLRSLRKK
;
A
#
# COMPACT_ATOMS: atom_id res chain seq x y z
N LEU A 1 4.90 -15.99 -10.26
CA LEU A 1 6.38 -16.02 -10.22
C LEU A 1 7.00 -16.15 -11.60
N VAL A 2 6.45 -16.98 -12.51
CA VAL A 2 6.97 -17.18 -13.87
C VAL A 2 6.93 -15.89 -14.69
N ALA A 3 5.85 -15.11 -14.63
CA ALA A 3 5.72 -13.85 -15.37
C ALA A 3 6.80 -12.80 -15.01
N ALA A 4 7.25 -12.76 -13.75
CA ALA A 4 8.31 -11.85 -13.33
C ALA A 4 9.70 -12.26 -13.85
N ALA A 5 9.87 -13.51 -14.25
CA ALA A 5 11.13 -14.07 -14.76
C ALA A 5 11.23 -14.10 -16.29
N LEU A 6 10.12 -13.92 -17.03
CA LEU A 6 10.13 -13.94 -18.49
C LEU A 6 10.94 -12.77 -19.07
N PRO A 7 11.77 -12.99 -20.11
CA PRO A 7 12.54 -11.92 -20.78
C PRO A 7 11.65 -11.13 -21.75
N VAL A 8 10.60 -10.50 -21.22
CA VAL A 8 9.65 -9.67 -21.97
C VAL A 8 9.90 -8.20 -21.68
N SER A 9 9.54 -7.32 -22.62
CA SER A 9 9.56 -5.88 -22.41
C SER A 9 8.58 -5.44 -21.32
N TYR A 10 8.71 -4.19 -20.84
CA TYR A 10 7.76 -3.64 -19.88
C TYR A 10 6.33 -3.59 -20.43
N ALA A 11 6.17 -3.20 -21.69
CA ALA A 11 4.87 -3.15 -22.37
C ALA A 11 4.19 -4.52 -22.48
N GLU A 12 4.97 -5.57 -22.72
CA GLU A 12 4.45 -6.95 -22.75
C GLU A 12 4.18 -7.49 -21.34
N PHE A 13 4.92 -7.04 -20.33
CA PHE A 13 4.72 -7.43 -18.95
C PHE A 13 3.40 -6.91 -18.35
N LEU A 14 2.98 -5.67 -18.67
CA LEU A 14 1.79 -5.06 -18.05
C LEU A 14 0.50 -5.90 -18.22
N PRO A 15 0.13 -6.39 -19.41
CA PRO A 15 -1.07 -7.22 -19.55
C PRO A 15 -1.02 -8.52 -18.73
N TYR A 16 0.15 -9.13 -18.56
CA TYR A 16 0.31 -10.31 -17.70
C TYR A 16 0.14 -9.93 -16.23
N CYS A 17 0.70 -8.78 -15.81
CA CYS A 17 0.56 -8.27 -14.46
C CYS A 17 -0.92 -8.00 -14.13
N ASP A 18 -1.65 -7.40 -15.06
CA ASP A 18 -3.09 -7.11 -14.93
C ASP A 18 -3.91 -8.41 -14.82
N THR A 19 -3.70 -9.32 -15.75
CA THR A 19 -4.42 -10.61 -15.73
C THR A 19 -4.14 -11.37 -14.43
N TYR A 20 -2.87 -11.44 -14.01
CA TYR A 20 -2.49 -12.13 -12.79
C TYR A 20 -3.15 -11.49 -11.55
N THR A 21 -3.13 -10.17 -11.47
CA THR A 21 -3.74 -9.40 -10.39
C THR A 21 -5.24 -9.64 -10.29
N GLU A 22 -5.95 -9.62 -11.42
CA GLU A 22 -7.41 -9.69 -11.44
C GLU A 22 -7.96 -11.13 -11.34
N THR A 23 -7.20 -12.14 -11.78
CA THR A 23 -7.74 -13.49 -11.94
C THR A 23 -7.06 -14.57 -11.12
N ILE A 24 -5.82 -14.34 -10.65
CA ILE A 24 -5.02 -15.38 -9.99
C ILE A 24 -4.79 -15.09 -8.51
N VAL A 25 -4.68 -13.80 -8.12
CA VAL A 25 -4.48 -13.45 -6.71
C VAL A 25 -5.78 -13.66 -5.93
N GLU A 26 -5.76 -14.59 -4.96
CA GLU A 26 -6.93 -15.01 -4.20
C GLU A 26 -6.73 -15.03 -2.67
N ASN A 27 -5.52 -14.73 -2.19
CA ASN A 27 -5.20 -14.66 -0.77
C ASN A 27 -4.03 -13.69 -0.50
N TRP A 28 -3.86 -13.33 0.78
CA TRP A 28 -2.85 -12.36 1.21
C TRP A 28 -1.40 -12.82 0.93
N ALA A 29 -1.09 -14.10 1.16
CA ALA A 29 0.28 -14.60 0.96
C ALA A 29 0.66 -14.58 -0.53
N HIS A 30 -0.28 -14.94 -1.41
CA HIS A 30 -0.13 -14.86 -2.85
C HIS A 30 0.05 -13.41 -3.32
N CYS A 31 -0.80 -12.49 -2.83
CA CYS A 31 -0.70 -11.07 -3.10
C CYS A 31 0.67 -10.50 -2.73
N ASP A 32 1.09 -10.71 -1.47
CA ASP A 32 2.30 -10.11 -0.94
C ASP A 32 3.56 -10.68 -1.63
N GLY A 33 3.58 -11.99 -1.89
CA GLY A 33 4.66 -12.66 -2.63
C GLY A 33 4.74 -12.20 -4.10
N PHE A 34 3.60 -12.05 -4.78
CA PHE A 34 3.53 -11.50 -6.13
C PHE A 34 4.09 -10.08 -6.16
N CYS A 35 3.58 -9.18 -5.32
CA CYS A 35 4.05 -7.79 -5.25
C CYS A 35 5.56 -7.71 -5.00
N ALA A 36 6.10 -8.51 -4.07
CA ALA A 36 7.53 -8.52 -3.77
C ALA A 36 8.40 -8.95 -4.97
N SER A 37 7.88 -9.78 -5.87
CA SER A 37 8.60 -10.28 -7.04
C SER A 37 8.80 -9.26 -8.16
N LEU A 38 8.05 -8.14 -8.16
CA LEU A 38 7.99 -7.20 -9.29
C LEU A 38 9.12 -6.15 -9.34
N LYS A 39 10.01 -6.11 -8.33
CA LYS A 39 11.05 -5.08 -8.20
C LYS A 39 11.86 -4.85 -9.49
N LYS A 40 12.28 -5.92 -10.15
CA LYS A 40 13.10 -5.82 -11.37
C LYS A 40 12.31 -5.29 -12.57
N ARG A 41 10.99 -5.53 -12.60
CA ARG A 41 10.08 -5.09 -13.68
C ARG A 41 9.71 -3.63 -13.56
N ILE A 42 9.57 -3.14 -12.33
CA ILE A 42 9.21 -1.75 -12.04
C ILE A 42 10.43 -0.82 -12.24
N LYS A 43 11.65 -1.35 -12.02
CA LYS A 43 12.88 -0.56 -12.13
C LYS A 43 13.02 0.09 -13.51
N GLY A 44 13.13 1.43 -13.52
CA GLY A 44 13.21 2.25 -14.73
C GLY A 44 11.83 2.67 -15.28
N HIS A 45 10.73 2.19 -14.69
CA HIS A 45 9.35 2.51 -15.05
C HIS A 45 8.53 2.95 -13.83
N GLU A 46 9.19 3.43 -12.77
CA GLU A 46 8.56 3.70 -11.48
C GLU A 46 7.38 4.67 -11.60
N ALA A 47 7.54 5.76 -12.34
CA ALA A 47 6.50 6.77 -12.49
C ALA A 47 5.30 6.24 -13.31
N GLU A 48 5.56 5.53 -14.40
CA GLU A 48 4.53 4.93 -15.24
C GLU A 48 3.75 3.87 -14.47
N PHE A 49 4.45 2.99 -13.76
CA PHE A 49 3.81 1.94 -12.98
C PHE A 49 3.04 2.51 -11.77
N PHE A 50 3.51 3.61 -11.17
CA PHE A 50 2.76 4.29 -10.11
C PHE A 50 1.40 4.78 -10.61
N GLU A 51 1.34 5.34 -11.81
CA GLU A 51 0.07 5.72 -12.43
C GLU A 51 -0.80 4.49 -12.76
N HIS A 52 -0.18 3.41 -13.25
CA HIS A 52 -0.88 2.17 -13.55
C HIS A 52 -1.57 1.54 -12.31
N ILE A 53 -0.98 1.66 -11.12
CA ILE A 53 -1.55 1.16 -9.86
C ILE A 53 -2.96 1.72 -9.59
N LYS A 54 -3.31 2.91 -10.10
CA LYS A 54 -4.67 3.48 -9.97
C LYS A 54 -5.74 2.51 -10.46
N ARG A 55 -5.45 1.75 -11.51
CA ARG A 55 -6.36 0.75 -12.06
C ARG A 55 -6.70 -0.33 -11.02
N TYR A 56 -5.69 -0.82 -10.29
CA TYR A 56 -5.89 -1.82 -9.25
C TYR A 56 -6.67 -1.26 -8.06
N LEU A 57 -6.37 -0.02 -7.66
CA LEU A 57 -7.08 0.63 -6.55
C LEU A 57 -8.55 0.91 -6.86
N ALA A 58 -8.92 1.02 -8.14
CA ALA A 58 -10.29 1.23 -8.62
C ALA A 58 -11.02 -0.08 -8.99
N SER A 59 -10.39 -1.24 -8.82
CA SER A 59 -10.98 -2.53 -9.16
C SER A 59 -12.11 -2.91 -8.18
N GLU A 60 -13.11 -3.62 -8.68
CA GLU A 60 -14.14 -4.27 -7.84
C GLU A 60 -13.60 -5.53 -7.13
N ASN A 61 -12.50 -6.10 -7.62
CA ASN A 61 -11.82 -7.23 -7.00
C ASN A 61 -11.00 -6.77 -5.76
N PRO A 62 -11.38 -7.18 -4.54
CA PRO A 62 -10.67 -6.74 -3.33
C PRO A 62 -9.19 -7.18 -3.29
N TRP A 63 -8.84 -8.26 -3.96
CA TRP A 63 -7.44 -8.70 -4.06
C TRP A 63 -6.63 -7.81 -5.00
N ALA A 64 -7.21 -7.31 -6.09
CA ALA A 64 -6.57 -6.31 -6.94
C ALA A 64 -6.34 -5.00 -6.18
N VAL A 65 -7.34 -4.53 -5.42
CA VAL A 65 -7.18 -3.36 -4.55
C VAL A 65 -6.04 -3.56 -3.55
N ARG A 66 -5.98 -4.74 -2.90
CA ARG A 66 -4.87 -5.07 -2.01
C ARG A 66 -3.52 -5.07 -2.74
N VAL A 67 -3.44 -5.64 -3.95
CA VAL A 67 -2.21 -5.59 -4.77
C VAL A 67 -1.76 -4.15 -4.97
N GLY A 68 -2.65 -3.24 -5.34
CA GLY A 68 -2.34 -1.82 -5.46
C GLY A 68 -1.74 -1.21 -4.19
N LEU A 69 -2.34 -1.49 -3.03
CA LEU A 69 -1.84 -1.03 -1.73
C LEU A 69 -0.45 -1.61 -1.39
N ILE A 70 -0.24 -2.91 -1.61
CA ILE A 70 1.03 -3.57 -1.30
C ILE A 70 2.15 -3.16 -2.25
N LEU A 71 1.84 -2.89 -3.53
CA LEU A 71 2.79 -2.31 -4.47
C LEU A 71 3.25 -0.92 -4.03
N MET A 72 2.33 -0.06 -3.61
CA MET A 72 2.67 1.25 -3.06
C MET A 72 3.52 1.12 -1.79
N LEU A 73 3.19 0.20 -0.89
CA LEU A 73 3.96 -0.09 0.31
C LEU A 73 5.40 -0.52 -0.01
N ASN A 74 5.57 -1.42 -0.99
CA ASN A 74 6.87 -2.00 -1.30
C ASN A 74 7.81 -1.03 -2.03
N TYR A 75 7.27 -0.17 -2.90
CA TYR A 75 8.09 0.54 -3.89
C TYR A 75 7.99 2.06 -3.83
N TYR A 76 6.93 2.63 -3.21
CA TYR A 76 6.63 4.05 -3.34
C TYR A 76 6.60 4.83 -2.02
N LEU A 77 7.01 4.21 -0.89
CA LEU A 77 7.19 4.94 0.37
C LEU A 77 8.53 5.70 0.37
N THR A 78 8.66 6.64 -0.55
CA THR A 78 9.80 7.55 -0.72
C THR A 78 9.31 9.00 -0.69
N PRO A 79 10.15 10.00 -0.36
CA PRO A 79 9.72 11.40 -0.28
C PRO A 79 8.99 11.91 -1.53
N ALA A 80 9.40 11.45 -2.73
CA ALA A 80 8.81 11.87 -4.00
C ALA A 80 7.37 11.37 -4.20
N TYR A 81 7.02 10.20 -3.66
CA TYR A 81 5.71 9.57 -3.88
C TYR A 81 4.82 9.55 -2.64
N LEU A 82 5.40 9.68 -1.46
CA LEU A 82 4.67 9.46 -0.20
C LEU A 82 3.40 10.30 -0.06
N PRO A 83 3.36 11.62 -0.38
CA PRO A 83 2.12 12.38 -0.31
C PRO A 83 1.01 11.76 -1.16
N ALA A 84 1.31 11.45 -2.43
CA ALA A 84 0.35 10.82 -3.33
C ALA A 84 -0.05 9.39 -2.91
N VAL A 85 0.87 8.64 -2.29
CA VAL A 85 0.56 7.31 -1.70
C VAL A 85 -0.46 7.46 -0.58
N LEU A 86 -0.29 8.43 0.32
CA LEU A 86 -1.22 8.67 1.43
C LEU A 86 -2.62 9.07 0.91
N GLU A 87 -2.68 9.98 -0.06
CA GLU A 87 -3.94 10.40 -0.69
C GLU A 87 -4.64 9.21 -1.39
N ARG A 88 -3.92 8.41 -2.17
CA ARG A 88 -4.48 7.24 -2.84
C ARG A 88 -4.95 6.19 -1.83
N THR A 89 -4.24 6.02 -0.73
CA THR A 89 -4.63 5.09 0.34
C THR A 89 -5.89 5.59 1.05
N ASP A 90 -6.02 6.89 1.28
CA ASP A 90 -7.20 7.52 1.90
C ASP A 90 -8.46 7.38 1.04
N ALA A 91 -8.30 7.46 -0.28
CA ALA A 91 -9.39 7.33 -1.24
C ALA A 91 -9.98 5.91 -1.34
N VAL A 92 -9.26 4.88 -0.89
CA VAL A 92 -9.75 3.49 -0.94
C VAL A 92 -10.85 3.29 0.11
N GLN A 93 -12.05 2.99 -0.35
CA GLN A 93 -13.19 2.64 0.50
C GLN A 93 -13.50 1.15 0.33
N SER A 94 -13.45 0.37 1.41
CA SER A 94 -13.72 -1.06 1.37
C SER A 94 -14.12 -1.59 2.74
N GLU A 95 -15.04 -2.54 2.76
CA GLU A 95 -15.36 -3.30 3.97
C GLU A 95 -14.58 -4.62 4.06
N GLN A 96 -13.86 -4.96 3.00
CA GLN A 96 -13.10 -6.21 2.93
C GLN A 96 -11.89 -6.18 3.89
N TYR A 97 -11.84 -7.16 4.76
CA TYR A 97 -10.84 -7.24 5.84
C TYR A 97 -9.38 -7.09 5.33
N TYR A 98 -9.03 -7.82 4.26
CA TYR A 98 -7.66 -7.82 3.76
C TYR A 98 -7.27 -6.52 3.02
N VAL A 99 -8.23 -5.79 2.45
CA VAL A 99 -8.01 -4.44 1.92
C VAL A 99 -7.72 -3.48 3.06
N ARG A 100 -8.60 -3.43 4.07
CA ARG A 100 -8.43 -2.59 5.27
C ARG A 100 -7.12 -2.89 6.01
N MET A 101 -6.73 -4.17 6.10
CA MET A 101 -5.44 -4.56 6.68
C MET A 101 -4.26 -4.08 5.84
N GLY A 102 -4.39 -4.09 4.51
CA GLY A 102 -3.39 -3.53 3.58
C GLY A 102 -3.20 -2.02 3.80
N GLN A 103 -4.29 -1.26 3.87
CA GLN A 103 -4.26 0.17 4.19
C GLN A 103 -3.56 0.44 5.53
N ALA A 104 -3.99 -0.26 6.59
CA ALA A 104 -3.42 -0.08 7.92
C ALA A 104 -1.92 -0.42 7.97
N TRP A 105 -1.49 -1.45 7.25
CA TRP A 105 -0.08 -1.84 7.17
C TRP A 105 0.75 -0.83 6.39
N LEU A 106 0.23 -0.36 5.25
CA LEU A 106 0.87 0.69 4.46
C LEU A 106 1.08 1.95 5.30
N LEU A 107 0.05 2.45 5.96
CA LEU A 107 0.11 3.65 6.80
C LEU A 107 1.08 3.50 7.97
N ALA A 108 1.11 2.34 8.64
CA ALA A 108 2.05 2.07 9.73
C ALA A 108 3.50 2.01 9.24
N THR A 109 3.72 1.49 8.04
CA THR A 109 5.06 1.45 7.43
C THR A 109 5.49 2.83 6.95
N ALA A 110 4.57 3.60 6.38
CA ALA A 110 4.80 5.00 5.99
C ALA A 110 5.19 5.85 7.20
N TRP A 111 4.46 5.75 8.31
CA TRP A 111 4.77 6.44 9.56
C TRP A 111 6.19 6.15 10.06
N ALA A 112 6.60 4.89 10.02
CA ALA A 112 7.94 4.49 10.44
C ALA A 112 9.07 5.00 9.52
N LYS A 113 8.74 5.42 8.29
CA LYS A 113 9.70 5.96 7.32
C LYS A 113 9.76 7.48 7.32
N ASP A 114 8.62 8.15 7.37
CA ASP A 114 8.50 9.60 7.34
C ASP A 114 7.30 10.05 8.18
N ARG A 115 7.59 10.25 9.46
CA ARG A 115 6.62 10.68 10.47
C ARG A 115 6.00 12.04 10.14
N ASP A 116 6.80 12.98 9.67
CA ASP A 116 6.36 14.37 9.55
C ASP A 116 5.38 14.54 8.39
N THR A 117 5.64 13.90 7.25
CA THR A 117 4.69 13.84 6.13
C THR A 117 3.40 13.13 6.55
N CYS A 118 3.50 11.98 7.26
CA CYS A 118 2.32 11.27 7.74
C CYS A 118 1.52 12.08 8.78
N ARG A 119 2.20 12.83 9.66
CA ARG A 119 1.54 13.68 10.66
C ARG A 119 0.75 14.82 10.01
N ALA A 120 1.32 15.46 8.99
CA ALA A 120 0.62 16.48 8.21
C ALA A 120 -0.65 15.90 7.55
N TYR A 121 -0.54 14.74 6.91
CA TYR A 121 -1.68 14.02 6.32
C TYR A 121 -2.77 13.70 7.37
N LEU A 122 -2.41 13.24 8.56
CA LEU A 122 -3.37 12.88 9.60
C LEU A 122 -4.23 14.07 10.11
N SER A 123 -3.87 15.30 9.80
CA SER A 123 -4.68 16.48 10.17
C SER A 123 -5.95 16.64 9.31
N HIS A 124 -6.04 15.95 8.17
CA HIS A 124 -7.13 16.08 7.21
C HIS A 124 -7.57 14.76 6.54
N HIS A 125 -7.20 13.60 7.12
CA HIS A 125 -7.55 12.29 6.57
C HIS A 125 -9.05 11.99 6.63
N HIS A 126 -9.51 11.10 5.74
CA HIS A 126 -10.89 10.60 5.66
C HIS A 126 -10.96 9.07 5.87
N LEU A 127 -9.93 8.49 6.48
CA LEU A 127 -9.85 7.05 6.74
C LEU A 127 -11.06 6.53 7.51
N ASP A 128 -11.53 5.36 7.12
CA ASP A 128 -12.49 4.59 7.93
C ASP A 128 -11.96 4.40 9.36
N ALA A 129 -12.86 4.50 10.34
CA ALA A 129 -12.49 4.45 11.76
C ALA A 129 -11.81 3.14 12.17
N TRP A 130 -12.15 2.00 11.50
CA TRP A 130 -11.49 0.72 11.75
C TRP A 130 -10.06 0.74 11.21
N VAL A 131 -9.85 1.23 9.97
CA VAL A 131 -8.52 1.37 9.34
C VAL A 131 -7.64 2.26 10.20
N PHE A 132 -8.14 3.42 10.64
CA PHE A 132 -7.41 4.35 11.48
C PHE A 132 -6.96 3.72 12.81
N ARG A 133 -7.87 3.05 13.51
CA ARG A 133 -7.52 2.34 14.76
C ARG A 133 -6.50 1.21 14.52
N LYS A 134 -6.65 0.48 13.41
CA LYS A 134 -5.73 -0.62 13.07
C LYS A 134 -4.35 -0.11 12.67
N PHE A 135 -4.29 0.99 11.94
CA PHE A 135 -3.03 1.70 11.64
C PHE A 135 -2.28 2.06 12.94
N ILE A 136 -2.96 2.73 13.87
CA ILE A 136 -2.35 3.09 15.17
C ILE A 136 -1.86 1.85 15.91
N GLN A 137 -2.67 0.79 15.95
CA GLN A 137 -2.26 -0.47 16.57
C GLN A 137 -0.96 -0.99 15.96
N LYS A 138 -0.90 -1.15 14.63
CA LYS A 138 0.27 -1.65 13.92
C LYS A 138 1.51 -0.76 14.08
N ALA A 139 1.34 0.55 14.03
CA ALA A 139 2.43 1.48 14.27
C ALA A 139 2.99 1.35 15.69
N CYS A 140 2.11 1.19 16.70
CA CYS A 140 2.51 0.98 18.08
C CYS A 140 3.20 -0.37 18.35
N GLU A 141 2.89 -1.40 17.56
CA GLU A 141 3.55 -2.72 17.62
C GLU A 141 4.95 -2.69 16.98
N SER A 142 5.22 -1.74 16.08
CA SER A 142 6.49 -1.65 15.37
C SER A 142 7.63 -1.20 16.29
N TYR A 143 8.76 -1.92 16.25
CA TYR A 143 10.00 -1.51 16.91
C TYR A 143 10.67 -0.29 16.26
N ARG A 144 10.29 0.05 15.02
CA ARG A 144 10.81 1.20 14.27
C ARG A 144 10.17 2.53 14.66
N VAL A 145 9.08 2.50 15.41
CA VAL A 145 8.36 3.68 15.89
C VAL A 145 8.81 4.01 17.29
N SER A 146 9.18 5.26 17.53
CA SER A 146 9.67 5.74 18.84
C SER A 146 8.59 5.67 19.94
N ALA A 147 9.02 5.67 21.21
CA ALA A 147 8.09 5.70 22.34
C ALA A 147 7.22 6.98 22.34
N GLU A 148 7.81 8.11 21.96
CA GLU A 148 7.12 9.40 21.84
C GLU A 148 6.03 9.34 20.76
N ASP A 149 6.36 8.82 19.57
CA ASP A 149 5.40 8.67 18.46
C ASP A 149 4.27 7.70 18.83
N LYS A 150 4.58 6.62 19.53
CA LYS A 150 3.55 5.70 20.05
C LYS A 150 2.61 6.39 21.04
N ALA A 151 3.14 7.25 21.92
CA ALA A 151 2.33 8.04 22.85
C ALA A 151 1.41 9.02 22.08
N TYR A 152 1.97 9.72 21.10
CA TYR A 152 1.21 10.62 20.23
C TYR A 152 0.09 9.86 19.47
N LEU A 153 0.40 8.76 18.78
CA LEU A 153 -0.59 7.98 18.04
C LEU A 153 -1.70 7.44 18.97
N ARG A 154 -1.35 6.98 20.18
CA ARG A 154 -2.36 6.53 21.15
C ARG A 154 -3.29 7.68 21.60
N SER A 155 -2.80 8.92 21.66
CA SER A 155 -3.64 10.08 22.01
C SER A 155 -4.71 10.35 20.94
N LEU A 156 -4.43 10.03 19.68
CA LEU A 156 -5.37 10.20 18.56
C LEU A 156 -6.53 9.19 18.61
N ARG A 157 -6.37 8.03 19.23
CA ARG A 157 -7.45 7.02 19.37
C ARG A 157 -8.61 7.46 20.24
N LYS A 158 -8.41 8.49 21.07
CA LYS A 158 -9.40 8.94 22.06
C LYS A 158 -10.32 10.06 21.51
N LYS A 159 -10.05 10.52 20.31
CA LYS A 159 -10.88 11.48 19.60
C LYS A 159 -11.80 10.77 18.63
#